data_4f6bb32f545ce5711f57b4cbe77b43e5
#
_entry.id   4f6bb32f545ce5711f57b4cbe77b43e5
#
_cell.length_a   1.000
_cell.length_b   1.000
_cell.length_c   1.000
_cell.angle_alpha   90.00
_cell.angle_beta   90.00
_cell.angle_gamma   90.00
#
_symmetry.space_group_name_H-M   'P 1'
#
loop_
_entity.id
_entity.type
_entity.pdbx_description
1 polymer ?
#
loop_
_entity_poly.entity_id
_entity_poly.type
_entity_poly.pdbx_seq_one_letter_code
_entity_poly.pdbx_strand_id
1 'polypeptide(L)'
;MFSGMMFCADCGSVMYQCRATNFRREQEYYLCAGYRKSRDFCGQTHSIRTVILEELILENLREIVSFASRSKDEFVRLVMDSDLRQRDRDLAKRKRQLLDSEKRITELDAIFKRLYEDNISGKLSDERFQKLSADYEKEEQDLKVLASSLRKEVELEE
;
A
#
# COMPACT_ATOMS: atom_id res chain seq x y z
N MET A 1 -11.51 -3.01 -20.20
CA MET A 1 -11.63 -4.17 -19.30
C MET A 1 -10.62 -4.12 -18.16
N PHE A 2 -9.35 -3.78 -18.39
CA PHE A 2 -8.28 -3.78 -17.37
C PHE A 2 -7.98 -2.43 -16.73
N SER A 3 -8.88 -1.44 -16.84
CA SER A 3 -8.70 -0.11 -16.24
C SER A 3 -8.61 -0.20 -14.72
N GLY A 4 -7.60 0.44 -14.12
CA GLY A 4 -7.34 0.40 -12.69
C GLY A 4 -6.60 -0.85 -12.18
N MET A 5 -6.36 -1.84 -13.03
CA MET A 5 -5.65 -3.09 -12.66
C MET A 5 -4.21 -3.12 -13.13
N MET A 6 -3.81 -2.19 -14.02
CA MET A 6 -2.47 -2.17 -14.61
C MET A 6 -1.69 -0.95 -14.16
N PHE A 7 -0.45 -1.18 -13.79
CA PHE A 7 0.48 -0.16 -13.34
C PHE A 7 1.79 -0.27 -14.11
N CYS A 8 2.42 0.87 -14.35
CA CYS A 8 3.74 0.91 -14.97
C CYS A 8 4.78 0.35 -14.00
N ALA A 9 5.59 -0.60 -14.46
CA ALA A 9 6.62 -1.22 -13.63
C ALA A 9 7.71 -0.23 -13.17
N ASP A 10 8.01 0.80 -13.98
CA ASP A 10 9.08 1.75 -13.69
C ASP A 10 8.64 2.87 -12.75
N CYS A 11 7.45 3.46 -12.97
CA CYS A 11 7.01 4.63 -12.21
C CYS A 11 5.79 4.38 -11.31
N GLY A 12 5.22 3.18 -11.27
CA GLY A 12 4.05 2.83 -10.48
C GLY A 12 2.73 3.51 -10.90
N SER A 13 2.76 4.37 -11.94
CA SER A 13 1.54 5.05 -12.39
C SER A 13 0.57 4.10 -13.07
N VAL A 14 -0.72 4.38 -12.92
CA VAL A 14 -1.81 3.64 -13.60
C VAL A 14 -1.62 3.72 -15.13
N MET A 15 -1.96 2.65 -15.83
CA MET A 15 -2.01 2.64 -17.30
C MET A 15 -3.45 2.92 -17.78
N TYR A 16 -3.60 3.89 -18.67
CA TYR A 16 -4.87 4.28 -19.27
C TYR A 16 -5.09 3.62 -20.62
N GLN A 17 -6.31 3.15 -20.85
CA GLN A 17 -6.72 2.67 -22.16
C GLN A 17 -6.91 3.86 -23.11
N CYS A 18 -6.21 3.82 -24.24
CA CYS A 18 -6.33 4.77 -25.35
C CYS A 18 -7.22 4.15 -26.42
N ARG A 19 -8.38 4.76 -26.61
CA ARG A 19 -9.41 4.38 -27.59
C ARG A 19 -9.83 5.64 -28.35
N ALA A 20 -10.18 5.48 -29.63
CA ALA A 20 -10.83 6.51 -30.41
C ALA A 20 -11.91 5.87 -31.30
N THR A 21 -12.92 6.64 -31.68
CA THR A 21 -14.07 6.17 -32.50
C THR A 21 -13.65 5.63 -33.86
N ASN A 22 -12.51 6.08 -34.39
CA ASN A 22 -11.94 5.64 -35.64
C ASN A 22 -10.87 4.56 -35.49
N PHE A 23 -10.57 4.11 -34.25
CA PHE A 23 -9.64 3.02 -34.01
C PHE A 23 -10.29 1.69 -34.32
N ARG A 24 -9.54 0.82 -35.00
CA ARG A 24 -9.83 -0.62 -35.00
C ARG A 24 -9.36 -1.21 -33.68
N ARG A 25 -9.92 -2.36 -33.26
CA ARG A 25 -9.57 -3.03 -32.00
C ARG A 25 -8.07 -3.28 -31.85
N GLU A 26 -7.38 -3.60 -32.96
CA GLU A 26 -5.94 -3.84 -32.99
C GLU A 26 -5.11 -2.58 -32.73
N GLN A 27 -5.73 -1.39 -32.86
CA GLN A 27 -5.07 -0.11 -32.63
C GLN A 27 -5.26 0.40 -31.21
N GLU A 28 -6.19 -0.18 -30.44
CA GLU A 28 -6.37 0.16 -29.05
C GLU A 28 -5.16 -0.28 -28.21
N TYR A 29 -4.76 0.54 -27.23
CA TYR A 29 -3.59 0.26 -26.41
C TYR A 29 -3.73 0.89 -25.03
N TYR A 30 -2.95 0.39 -24.09
CA TYR A 30 -2.75 1.01 -22.78
C TYR A 30 -1.45 1.80 -22.77
N LEU A 31 -1.47 2.97 -22.12
CA LEU A 31 -0.35 3.90 -22.02
C LEU A 31 -0.14 4.31 -20.57
N CYS A 32 1.12 4.40 -20.15
CA CYS A 32 1.51 4.87 -18.83
C CYS A 32 1.06 6.34 -18.60
N ALA A 33 0.34 6.57 -17.49
CA ALA A 33 -0.09 7.90 -17.10
C ALA A 33 1.06 8.85 -16.75
N GLY A 34 2.11 8.32 -16.13
CA GLY A 34 3.32 9.08 -15.79
C GLY A 34 3.99 9.63 -17.02
N TYR A 35 4.22 8.82 -18.05
CA TYR A 35 4.77 9.25 -19.32
C TYR A 35 3.89 10.29 -20.05
N ARG A 36 2.56 10.10 -19.98
CA ARG A 36 1.60 11.05 -20.58
C ARG A 36 1.62 12.42 -19.91
N LYS A 37 1.90 12.48 -18.60
CA LYS A 37 1.99 13.75 -17.85
C LYS A 37 3.30 14.48 -18.11
N SER A 38 4.43 13.79 -18.00
CA SER A 38 5.75 14.34 -18.20
C SER A 38 6.74 13.23 -18.52
N ARG A 39 7.61 13.48 -19.51
CA ARG A 39 8.73 12.58 -19.83
C ARG A 39 9.75 12.50 -18.70
N ASP A 40 9.84 13.52 -17.85
CA ASP A 40 10.73 13.52 -16.68
C ASP A 40 10.24 12.60 -15.58
N PHE A 41 8.91 12.33 -15.53
CA PHE A 41 8.31 11.45 -14.53
C PHE A 41 8.45 9.96 -14.90
N CYS A 42 8.37 9.64 -16.19
CA CYS A 42 8.61 8.30 -16.70
C CYS A 42 9.42 8.40 -17.99
N GLY A 43 10.70 8.07 -17.91
CA GLY A 43 11.71 8.37 -18.96
C GLY A 43 11.49 7.66 -20.28
N GLN A 44 10.65 6.62 -20.33
CA GLN A 44 10.37 5.85 -21.54
C GLN A 44 8.87 5.65 -21.78
N THR A 45 8.52 5.47 -23.07
CA THR A 45 7.12 5.16 -23.44
C THR A 45 6.77 3.72 -23.08
N HIS A 46 5.91 3.54 -22.11
CA HIS A 46 5.37 2.22 -21.77
C HIS A 46 3.96 2.10 -22.32
N SER A 47 3.80 1.27 -23.34
CA SER A 47 2.51 0.97 -23.95
C SER A 47 2.40 -0.49 -24.33
N ILE A 48 1.18 -1.03 -24.26
CA ILE A 48 0.87 -2.40 -24.72
C ILE A 48 -0.44 -2.39 -25.49
N ARG A 49 -0.48 -3.07 -26.62
CA ARG A 49 -1.71 -3.24 -27.40
C ARG A 49 -2.73 -4.05 -26.60
N THR A 50 -4.01 -3.64 -26.67
CA THR A 50 -5.09 -4.32 -25.95
C THR A 50 -5.19 -5.79 -26.37
N VAL A 51 -5.09 -6.09 -27.65
CA VAL A 51 -5.17 -7.47 -28.18
C VAL A 51 -4.03 -8.36 -27.66
N ILE A 52 -2.80 -7.83 -27.62
CA ILE A 52 -1.63 -8.56 -27.11
C ILE A 52 -1.78 -8.84 -25.61
N LEU A 53 -2.26 -7.84 -24.85
CA LEU A 53 -2.53 -8.01 -23.43
C LEU A 53 -3.60 -9.08 -23.18
N GLU A 54 -4.69 -9.07 -23.96
CA GLU A 54 -5.74 -10.07 -23.87
C GLU A 54 -5.23 -11.48 -24.17
N GLU A 55 -4.41 -11.64 -25.20
CA GLU A 55 -3.78 -12.92 -25.56
C GLU A 55 -2.88 -13.44 -24.43
N LEU A 56 -1.99 -12.59 -23.91
CA LEU A 56 -1.10 -12.96 -22.80
C LEU A 56 -1.87 -13.39 -21.55
N ILE A 57 -2.92 -12.67 -21.20
CA ILE A 57 -3.76 -13.03 -20.04
C ILE A 57 -4.49 -14.34 -20.27
N LEU A 58 -5.07 -14.53 -21.47
CA LEU A 58 -5.78 -15.77 -21.80
C LEU A 58 -4.84 -16.99 -21.80
N GLU A 59 -3.62 -16.82 -22.30
CA GLU A 59 -2.62 -17.89 -22.29
C GLU A 59 -2.24 -18.28 -20.85
N ASN A 60 -1.92 -17.30 -20.01
CA ASN A 60 -1.65 -17.54 -18.59
C ASN A 60 -2.83 -18.23 -17.87
N LEU A 61 -4.06 -17.76 -18.11
CA LEU A 61 -5.25 -18.40 -17.53
C LEU A 61 -5.42 -19.85 -17.99
N ARG A 62 -5.18 -20.13 -19.27
CA ARG A 62 -5.23 -21.51 -19.80
C ARG A 62 -4.18 -22.40 -19.14
N GLU A 63 -2.97 -21.90 -18.94
CA GLU A 63 -1.91 -22.63 -18.24
C GLU A 63 -2.30 -22.95 -16.80
N ILE A 64 -2.81 -21.95 -16.05
CA ILE A 64 -3.28 -22.13 -14.67
C ILE A 64 -4.41 -23.18 -14.61
N VAL A 65 -5.42 -23.06 -15.47
CA VAL A 65 -6.55 -24.01 -15.53
C VAL A 65 -6.07 -25.40 -15.91
N SER A 66 -5.15 -25.51 -16.87
CA SER A 66 -4.56 -26.77 -17.28
C SER A 66 -3.76 -27.42 -16.15
N PHE A 67 -2.97 -26.65 -15.42
CA PHE A 67 -2.24 -27.12 -14.25
C PHE A 67 -3.20 -27.57 -13.14
N ALA A 68 -4.19 -26.75 -12.78
CA ALA A 68 -5.20 -27.08 -11.78
C ALA A 68 -5.98 -28.36 -12.11
N SER A 69 -6.24 -28.60 -13.42
CA SER A 69 -6.95 -29.81 -13.89
C SER A 69 -6.09 -31.07 -13.84
N ARG A 70 -4.79 -30.95 -14.13
CA ARG A 70 -3.86 -32.09 -14.15
C ARG A 70 -3.33 -32.48 -12.79
N SER A 71 -3.11 -31.49 -11.91
CA SER A 71 -2.44 -31.64 -10.60
C SER A 71 -3.26 -30.96 -9.51
N LYS A 72 -4.49 -31.42 -9.32
CA LYS A 72 -5.47 -30.80 -8.44
C LYS A 72 -4.98 -30.62 -7.00
N ASP A 73 -4.39 -31.67 -6.43
CA ASP A 73 -3.90 -31.66 -5.05
C ASP A 73 -2.67 -30.75 -4.88
N GLU A 74 -1.82 -30.69 -5.90
CA GLU A 74 -0.65 -29.81 -5.91
C GLU A 74 -1.08 -28.35 -6.07
N PHE A 75 -2.04 -28.06 -6.93
CA PHE A 75 -2.60 -26.72 -7.09
C PHE A 75 -3.23 -26.21 -5.80
N VAL A 76 -4.07 -27.04 -5.13
CA VAL A 76 -4.69 -26.69 -3.85
C VAL A 76 -3.61 -26.42 -2.79
N ARG A 77 -2.57 -27.26 -2.73
CA ARG A 77 -1.46 -27.06 -1.79
C ARG A 77 -0.73 -25.74 -2.04
N LEU A 78 -0.41 -25.42 -3.29
CA LEU A 78 0.25 -24.16 -3.66
C LEU A 78 -0.58 -22.93 -3.29
N VAL A 79 -1.89 -22.98 -3.52
CA VAL A 79 -2.80 -21.88 -3.16
C VAL A 79 -2.86 -21.72 -1.64
N MET A 80 -3.03 -22.83 -0.91
CA MET A 80 -3.07 -22.79 0.56
C MET A 80 -1.75 -22.30 1.18
N ASP A 81 -0.62 -22.77 0.68
CA ASP A 81 0.70 -22.31 1.13
C ASP A 81 0.92 -20.81 0.84
N SER A 82 0.42 -20.33 -0.29
CA SER A 82 0.48 -18.91 -0.64
C SER A 82 -0.35 -18.06 0.32
N ASP A 83 -1.56 -18.49 0.63
CA ASP A 83 -2.46 -17.79 1.56
C ASP A 83 -1.90 -17.77 2.98
N LEU A 84 -1.35 -18.89 3.45
CA LEU A 84 -0.70 -18.94 4.77
C LEU A 84 0.48 -17.98 4.86
N ARG A 85 1.38 -18.00 3.86
CA ARG A 85 2.51 -17.07 3.81
C ARG A 85 2.09 -15.60 3.75
N GLN A 86 0.99 -15.31 3.07
CA GLN A 86 0.46 -13.95 3.01
C GLN A 86 -0.09 -13.51 4.37
N ARG A 87 -0.87 -14.36 5.05
CA ARG A 87 -1.37 -14.11 6.41
C ARG A 87 -0.23 -13.88 7.39
N ASP A 88 0.80 -14.71 7.36
CA ASP A 88 1.99 -14.55 8.21
C ASP A 88 2.69 -13.21 7.99
N ARG A 89 2.82 -12.77 6.73
CA ARG A 89 3.40 -11.46 6.40
C ARG A 89 2.54 -10.30 6.90
N ASP A 90 1.22 -10.40 6.73
CA ASP A 90 0.30 -9.36 7.16
C ASP A 90 0.25 -9.28 8.68
N LEU A 91 0.25 -10.41 9.38
CA LEU A 91 0.34 -10.48 10.83
C LEU A 91 1.67 -9.87 11.34
N ALA A 92 2.80 -10.22 10.73
CA ALA A 92 4.10 -9.66 11.08
C ALA A 92 4.15 -8.14 10.88
N LYS A 93 3.54 -7.64 9.79
CA LYS A 93 3.42 -6.21 9.52
C LYS A 93 2.59 -5.48 10.59
N ARG A 94 1.44 -6.04 10.98
CA ARG A 94 0.58 -5.48 12.03
C ARG A 94 1.28 -5.46 13.39
N LYS A 95 1.97 -6.54 13.76
CA LYS A 95 2.78 -6.61 14.99
C LYS A 95 3.85 -5.53 15.02
N ARG A 96 4.52 -5.30 13.89
CA ARG A 96 5.51 -4.23 13.78
C ARG A 96 4.89 -2.84 13.92
N GLN A 97 3.77 -2.59 13.24
CA GLN A 97 3.06 -1.31 13.35
C GLN A 97 2.57 -1.04 14.78
N LEU A 98 2.10 -2.07 15.48
CA LEU A 98 1.71 -1.97 16.89
C LEU A 98 2.90 -1.56 17.75
N LEU A 99 4.03 -2.26 17.62
CA LEU A 99 5.26 -1.95 18.36
C LEU A 99 5.77 -0.53 18.09
N ASP A 100 5.77 -0.11 16.82
CA ASP A 100 6.20 1.24 16.43
C ASP A 100 5.26 2.32 17.03
N SER A 101 3.94 2.06 17.06
CA SER A 101 2.95 2.95 17.67
C SER A 101 3.14 3.06 19.18
N GLU A 102 3.34 1.95 19.90
CA GLU A 102 3.58 1.91 21.33
C GLU A 102 4.90 2.62 21.72
N LYS A 103 5.94 2.41 20.91
CA LYS A 103 7.21 3.11 21.08
C LYS A 103 7.03 4.62 20.90
N ARG A 104 6.30 5.04 19.87
CA ARG A 104 6.05 6.46 19.62
C ARG A 104 5.25 7.12 20.75
N ILE A 105 4.25 6.44 21.33
CA ILE A 105 3.52 6.93 22.51
C ILE A 105 4.48 7.16 23.67
N THR A 106 5.38 6.22 23.94
CA THR A 106 6.38 6.36 25.01
C THR A 106 7.34 7.54 24.76
N GLU A 107 7.73 7.77 23.50
CA GLU A 107 8.53 8.92 23.09
C GLU A 107 7.79 10.25 23.31
N LEU A 108 6.48 10.30 22.99
CA LEU A 108 5.64 11.48 23.22
C LEU A 108 5.54 11.83 24.71
N ASP A 109 5.38 10.84 25.59
CA ASP A 109 5.42 11.05 27.04
C ASP A 109 6.72 11.71 27.52
N ALA A 110 7.85 11.26 26.96
CA ALA A 110 9.16 11.84 27.29
C ALA A 110 9.32 13.27 26.76
N ILE A 111 8.81 13.54 25.55
CA ILE A 111 8.79 14.87 24.95
C ILE A 111 7.91 15.82 25.79
N PHE A 112 6.75 15.35 26.22
CA PHE A 112 5.82 16.14 27.00
C PHE A 112 6.43 16.59 28.36
N LYS A 113 7.13 15.68 29.03
CA LYS A 113 7.85 16.01 30.26
C LYS A 113 8.88 17.12 30.04
N ARG A 114 9.66 17.04 28.97
CA ARG A 114 10.66 18.08 28.62
C ARG A 114 10.00 19.42 28.29
N LEU A 115 8.92 19.39 27.50
CA LEU A 115 8.16 20.61 27.18
C LEU A 115 7.64 21.32 28.46
N TYR A 116 7.15 20.54 29.40
CA TYR A 116 6.69 21.06 30.71
C TYR A 116 7.84 21.69 31.51
N GLU A 117 8.98 21.02 31.59
CA GLU A 117 10.19 21.55 32.29
C GLU A 117 10.71 22.82 31.60
N ASP A 118 10.75 22.88 30.28
CA ASP A 118 11.20 24.04 29.52
C ASP A 118 10.21 25.22 29.65
N ASN A 119 8.91 24.96 29.74
CA ASN A 119 7.92 25.99 30.00
C ASN A 119 8.09 26.58 31.40
N ILE A 120 8.19 25.74 32.46
CA ILE A 120 8.41 26.20 33.84
C ILE A 120 9.72 27.00 33.98
N SER A 121 10.78 26.56 33.29
CA SER A 121 12.07 27.27 33.33
C SER A 121 12.11 28.55 32.50
N GLY A 122 11.02 28.91 31.83
CA GLY A 122 10.91 30.12 31.01
C GLY A 122 11.62 30.04 29.66
N LYS A 123 12.14 28.88 29.27
CA LYS A 123 12.75 28.67 27.93
C LYS A 123 11.71 28.57 26.82
N LEU A 124 10.50 28.14 27.15
CA LEU A 124 9.36 28.01 26.25
C LEU A 124 8.23 28.91 26.74
N SER A 125 7.68 29.73 25.82
CA SER A 125 6.53 30.60 26.17
C SER A 125 5.24 29.77 26.32
N ASP A 126 4.31 30.23 27.14
CA ASP A 126 3.03 29.57 27.40
C ASP A 126 2.22 29.34 26.12
N GLU A 127 2.20 30.30 25.21
CA GLU A 127 1.49 30.19 23.94
C GLU A 127 2.06 29.05 23.09
N ARG A 128 3.38 28.93 23.03
CA ARG A 128 4.07 27.89 22.28
C ARG A 128 3.93 26.52 22.93
N PHE A 129 3.96 26.50 24.28
CA PHE A 129 3.70 25.28 25.04
C PHE A 129 2.28 24.76 24.76
N GLN A 130 1.26 25.61 24.86
CA GLN A 130 -0.14 25.22 24.61
C GLN A 130 -0.33 24.64 23.20
N LYS A 131 0.26 25.29 22.20
CA LYS A 131 0.16 24.81 20.82
C LYS A 131 0.81 23.44 20.64
N LEU A 132 2.05 23.27 21.10
CA LEU A 132 2.78 22.00 20.97
C LEU A 132 2.12 20.89 21.79
N SER A 133 1.62 21.20 22.99
CA SER A 133 0.89 20.24 23.81
C SER A 133 -0.35 19.72 23.11
N ALA A 134 -1.16 20.60 22.52
CA ALA A 134 -2.36 20.20 21.79
C ALA A 134 -2.04 19.32 20.58
N ASP A 135 -0.97 19.63 19.85
CA ASP A 135 -0.54 18.83 18.68
C ASP A 135 -0.07 17.41 19.12
N TYR A 136 0.72 17.31 20.19
CA TYR A 136 1.20 16.03 20.71
C TYR A 136 0.11 15.21 21.40
N GLU A 137 -0.80 15.83 22.13
CA GLU A 137 -1.96 15.15 22.71
C GLU A 137 -2.84 14.52 21.64
N LYS A 138 -3.04 15.22 20.52
CA LYS A 138 -3.78 14.69 19.39
C LYS A 138 -3.06 13.51 18.75
N GLU A 139 -1.74 13.63 18.48
CA GLU A 139 -0.94 12.54 17.94
C GLU A 139 -0.99 11.31 18.86
N GLU A 140 -0.85 11.51 20.16
CA GLU A 140 -0.92 10.43 21.15
C GLU A 140 -2.28 9.72 21.14
N GLN A 141 -3.38 10.49 21.09
CA GLN A 141 -4.71 9.93 21.03
C GLN A 141 -4.94 9.11 19.76
N ASP A 142 -4.52 9.62 18.61
CA ASP A 142 -4.64 8.92 17.34
C ASP A 142 -3.83 7.59 17.35
N LEU A 143 -2.62 7.62 17.92
CA LEU A 143 -1.78 6.43 18.09
C LEU A 143 -2.38 5.41 19.07
N LYS A 144 -2.99 5.84 20.17
CA LYS A 144 -3.67 4.96 21.13
C LYS A 144 -4.85 4.24 20.49
N VAL A 145 -5.63 4.95 19.68
CA VAL A 145 -6.74 4.34 18.92
C VAL A 145 -6.20 3.30 17.93
N LEU A 146 -5.16 3.65 17.16
CA LEU A 146 -4.53 2.74 16.20
C LEU A 146 -3.95 1.50 16.90
N ALA A 147 -3.20 1.67 17.99
CA ALA A 147 -2.60 0.57 18.75
C ALA A 147 -3.69 -0.37 19.33
N SER A 148 -4.80 0.19 19.82
CA SER A 148 -5.95 -0.61 20.31
C SER A 148 -6.59 -1.44 19.19
N SER A 149 -6.76 -0.88 18.00
CA SER A 149 -7.29 -1.61 16.84
C SER A 149 -6.35 -2.73 16.40
N LEU A 150 -5.05 -2.40 16.23
CA LEU A 150 -4.04 -3.37 15.81
C LEU A 150 -3.89 -4.53 16.82
N ARG A 151 -3.98 -4.24 18.13
CA ARG A 151 -3.90 -5.28 19.18
C ARG A 151 -5.04 -6.27 19.04
N LYS A 152 -6.27 -5.80 18.85
CA LYS A 152 -7.44 -6.67 18.64
C LYS A 152 -7.30 -7.51 17.36
N GLU A 153 -6.79 -6.91 16.27
CA GLU A 153 -6.57 -7.64 15.02
C GLU A 153 -5.51 -8.73 15.17
N VAL A 154 -4.42 -8.45 15.89
CA VAL A 154 -3.36 -9.44 16.18
C VAL A 154 -3.89 -10.57 17.06
N GLU A 155 -4.66 -10.26 18.12
CA GLU A 155 -5.25 -11.25 19.02
C GLU A 155 -6.27 -12.18 18.32
N LEU A 156 -6.94 -11.71 17.28
CA LEU A 156 -7.91 -12.51 16.50
C LEU A 156 -7.23 -13.44 15.49
N GLU A 157 -5.98 -13.16 15.12
CA GLU A 157 -5.22 -13.93 14.13
C GLU A 157 -4.21 -14.90 14.75
N GLU A 158 -4.00 -14.87 16.06
CA GLU A 158 -3.21 -15.84 16.85
C GLU A 158 -4.04 -17.05 17.30
#